data_b225814bdb2d670f2dde5901ac0db860
#
_entry.id   b225814bdb2d670f2dde5901ac0db860
#
_cell.length_a   1.000
_cell.length_b   1.000
_cell.length_c   1.000
_cell.angle_alpha   90.00
_cell.angle_beta   90.00
_cell.angle_gamma   90.00
#
_symmetry.space_group_name_H-M   'P 1'
#
loop_
_entity.id
_entity.type
_entity.pdbx_description
1 polymer ?
#
loop_
_entity_poly.entity_id
_entity_poly.type
_entity_poly.pdbx_seq_one_letter_code
_entity_poly.pdbx_strand_id
1 'polypeptide(L)'
;SLVISAPKLASALKPGQFVNIAVPGDASSLLRVPLSFYRADAEAGTVELWYAVVGDDTRRLSQMVPGSTSNLLGPGGRGWFVPEGTRKALLVAGGIGVPPVLCLADMLAEQGVDVDVCLGFASASKAVGVDEFRALGATVNVCTDDGTLGTHGFCSDPAAELLGEGGYDYVASCGPAVMMKKVAAAAAEAGAYC
;
A
#
# COMPACT_ATOMS: atom_id res chain seq x y z
N SER A 1 -4.79 -12.81 1.32
CA SER A 1 -5.61 -11.73 1.87
C SER A 1 -6.50 -12.24 3.00
N LEU A 2 -7.03 -11.32 3.78
CA LEU A 2 -8.00 -11.58 4.85
C LEU A 2 -9.11 -10.54 4.74
N VAL A 3 -10.34 -10.99 4.54
CA VAL A 3 -11.53 -10.13 4.51
C VAL A 3 -12.28 -10.29 5.84
N ILE A 4 -12.51 -9.19 6.52
CA ILE A 4 -13.09 -9.16 7.87
C ILE A 4 -14.37 -8.34 7.86
N SER A 5 -15.46 -8.88 8.41
CA SER A 5 -16.65 -8.08 8.71
C SER A 5 -16.36 -7.20 9.92
N ALA A 6 -16.29 -5.89 9.69
CA ALA A 6 -15.98 -4.87 10.70
C ALA A 6 -16.64 -3.53 10.35
N PRO A 7 -17.99 -3.43 10.37
CA PRO A 7 -18.72 -2.28 9.80
C PRO A 7 -18.31 -0.94 10.40
N LYS A 8 -18.06 -0.88 11.71
CA LYS A 8 -17.62 0.37 12.37
C LYS A 8 -16.23 0.83 11.90
N LEU A 9 -15.31 -0.11 11.63
CA LEU A 9 -13.99 0.20 11.10
C LEU A 9 -14.06 0.54 9.63
N ALA A 10 -14.81 -0.22 8.84
CA ALA A 10 -14.99 0.02 7.41
C ALA A 10 -15.46 1.45 7.12
N SER A 11 -16.39 1.97 7.93
CA SER A 11 -16.90 3.35 7.79
C SER A 11 -15.96 4.43 8.32
N ALA A 12 -14.97 4.07 9.16
CA ALA A 12 -14.08 5.03 9.83
C ALA A 12 -12.68 5.10 9.24
N LEU A 13 -12.22 4.06 8.56
CA LEU A 13 -10.89 3.97 7.98
C LEU A 13 -10.70 4.96 6.82
N LYS A 14 -9.53 5.60 6.81
CA LYS A 14 -9.09 6.48 5.72
C LYS A 14 -7.81 5.92 5.10
N PRO A 15 -7.57 6.09 3.79
CA PRO A 15 -6.34 5.71 3.13
C PRO A 15 -5.09 6.18 3.90
N GLY A 16 -4.12 5.27 4.10
CA GLY A 16 -2.91 5.50 4.88
C GLY A 16 -3.01 5.15 6.37
N GLN A 17 -4.20 4.84 6.88
CA GLN A 17 -4.37 4.32 8.24
C GLN A 17 -4.19 2.80 8.29
N PHE A 18 -4.16 2.24 9.49
CA PHE A 18 -3.98 0.82 9.75
C PHE A 18 -4.90 0.32 10.86
N VAL A 19 -4.99 -0.98 11.01
CA VAL A 19 -5.66 -1.66 12.12
C VAL A 19 -4.68 -2.56 12.87
N ASN A 20 -4.92 -2.75 14.16
CA ASN A 20 -4.20 -3.71 14.98
C ASN A 20 -5.10 -4.92 15.22
N ILE A 21 -4.75 -6.07 14.64
CA ILE A 21 -5.51 -7.31 14.75
C ILE A 21 -4.93 -8.24 15.83
N ALA A 22 -5.80 -8.76 16.69
CA ALA A 22 -5.41 -9.80 17.64
C ALA A 22 -5.27 -11.15 16.91
N VAL A 23 -4.27 -11.94 17.31
CA VAL A 23 -4.09 -13.30 16.78
C VAL A 23 -5.02 -14.26 17.54
N PRO A 24 -5.96 -14.94 16.87
CA PRO A 24 -6.87 -15.84 17.54
C PRO A 24 -6.18 -17.04 18.16
N GLY A 25 -6.72 -17.51 19.29
CA GLY A 25 -6.29 -18.79 19.91
C GLY A 25 -4.95 -18.78 20.62
N ASP A 26 -4.30 -17.64 20.77
CA ASP A 26 -3.01 -17.56 21.46
C ASP A 26 -3.01 -16.54 22.61
N ALA A 27 -3.12 -17.06 23.83
CA ALA A 27 -2.99 -16.26 25.04
C ALA A 27 -1.55 -15.73 25.28
N SER A 28 -0.55 -16.29 24.58
CA SER A 28 0.85 -15.85 24.68
C SER A 28 1.20 -14.70 23.73
N SER A 29 0.40 -14.47 22.69
CA SER A 29 0.54 -13.30 21.81
C SER A 29 -0.03 -12.07 22.50
N LEU A 30 0.80 -11.38 23.27
CA LEU A 30 0.44 -10.16 24.01
C LEU A 30 0.21 -8.98 23.10
N LEU A 31 0.85 -8.95 21.93
CA LEU A 31 0.80 -7.84 21.00
C LEU A 31 -0.14 -8.16 19.83
N ARG A 32 -0.80 -7.11 19.35
CA ARG A 32 -1.57 -7.18 18.11
C ARG A 32 -0.66 -6.96 16.91
N VAL A 33 -1.03 -7.50 15.77
CA VAL A 33 -0.32 -7.27 14.52
C VAL A 33 -0.85 -6.00 13.86
N PRO A 34 -0.02 -4.96 13.64
CA PRO A 34 -0.41 -3.77 12.89
C PRO A 34 -0.39 -4.09 11.41
N LEU A 35 -1.51 -3.89 10.73
CA LEU A 35 -1.67 -4.14 9.30
C LEU A 35 -2.36 -2.95 8.64
N SER A 36 -1.74 -2.44 7.57
CA SER A 36 -2.43 -1.54 6.65
C SER A 36 -3.54 -2.29 5.94
N PHE A 37 -4.63 -1.61 5.63
CA PHE A 37 -5.69 -2.21 4.84
C PHE A 37 -5.46 -1.97 3.34
N TYR A 38 -6.03 -2.87 2.55
CA TYR A 38 -6.09 -2.75 1.10
C TYR A 38 -7.38 -2.03 0.67
N ARG A 39 -8.51 -2.46 1.22
CA ARG A 39 -9.82 -1.89 0.93
C ARG A 39 -10.69 -1.86 2.19
N ALA A 40 -11.46 -0.80 2.33
CA ALA A 40 -12.53 -0.70 3.32
C ALA A 40 -13.82 -0.37 2.58
N ASP A 41 -14.81 -1.26 2.68
CA ASP A 41 -16.12 -1.10 2.07
C ASP A 41 -17.14 -0.79 3.18
N ALA A 42 -17.57 0.45 3.25
CA ALA A 42 -18.49 0.93 4.27
C ALA A 42 -19.92 0.37 4.06
N GLU A 43 -20.32 0.09 2.82
CA GLU A 43 -21.64 -0.45 2.48
C GLU A 43 -21.72 -1.94 2.82
N ALA A 44 -20.72 -2.73 2.41
CA ALA A 44 -20.62 -4.14 2.76
C ALA A 44 -20.18 -4.34 4.23
N GLY A 45 -19.65 -3.33 4.90
CA GLY A 45 -19.14 -3.39 6.26
C GLY A 45 -17.88 -4.25 6.37
N THR A 46 -17.03 -4.30 5.35
CA THR A 46 -15.86 -5.16 5.29
C THR A 46 -14.55 -4.40 5.21
N VAL A 47 -13.51 -4.97 5.78
CA VAL A 47 -12.12 -4.51 5.66
C VAL A 47 -11.28 -5.64 5.09
N GLU A 48 -10.58 -5.39 4.00
CA GLU A 48 -9.65 -6.33 3.40
C GLU A 48 -8.22 -5.95 3.73
N LEU A 49 -7.46 -6.93 4.23
CA LEU A 49 -6.06 -6.82 4.60
C LEU A 49 -5.20 -7.69 3.69
N TRP A 50 -4.21 -7.09 3.05
CA TRP A 50 -3.13 -7.82 2.38
C TRP A 50 -1.88 -7.74 3.23
N TYR A 51 -1.28 -8.87 3.52
CA TYR A 51 -0.09 -8.95 4.36
C TYR A 51 0.83 -10.11 3.96
N ALA A 52 2.11 -9.96 4.25
CA ALA A 52 3.09 -11.02 4.09
C ALA A 52 3.13 -11.88 5.36
N VAL A 53 3.30 -13.19 5.18
CA VAL A 53 3.56 -14.11 6.28
C VAL A 53 5.06 -14.06 6.60
N VAL A 54 5.42 -13.32 7.64
CA VAL A 54 6.82 -13.07 8.03
C VAL A 54 7.18 -13.62 9.40
N GLY A 55 6.19 -14.08 10.18
CA GLY A 55 6.39 -14.61 11.52
C GLY A 55 5.20 -15.45 11.98
N ASP A 56 5.24 -15.93 13.22
CA ASP A 56 4.23 -16.85 13.76
C ASP A 56 2.84 -16.21 13.82
N ASP A 57 2.74 -14.97 14.24
CA ASP A 57 1.46 -14.26 14.31
C ASP A 57 0.79 -14.12 12.95
N THR A 58 1.53 -13.69 11.92
CA THR A 58 1.01 -13.59 10.55
C THR A 58 0.72 -14.95 9.94
N ARG A 59 1.47 -16.00 10.32
CA ARG A 59 1.18 -17.39 9.92
C ARG A 59 -0.14 -17.87 10.52
N ARG A 60 -0.40 -17.60 11.79
CA ARG A 60 -1.66 -17.93 12.45
C ARG A 60 -2.84 -17.17 11.85
N LEU A 61 -2.66 -15.87 11.56
CA LEU A 61 -3.68 -15.10 10.84
C LEU A 61 -3.99 -15.72 9.47
N SER A 62 -2.99 -16.26 8.75
CA SER A 62 -3.20 -16.91 7.46
C SER A 62 -3.94 -18.25 7.53
N GLN A 63 -4.08 -18.82 8.72
CA GLN A 63 -4.82 -20.07 8.99
C GLN A 63 -6.27 -19.82 9.43
N MET A 64 -6.67 -18.57 9.57
CA MET A 64 -8.08 -18.25 9.85
C MET A 64 -8.98 -18.75 8.71
N VAL A 65 -10.11 -19.32 9.09
CA VAL A 65 -11.11 -19.81 8.14
C VAL A 65 -12.39 -18.96 8.24
N PRO A 66 -13.26 -19.00 7.24
CA PRO A 66 -14.56 -18.32 7.32
C PRO A 66 -15.32 -18.66 8.60
N GLY A 67 -15.82 -17.64 9.30
CA GLY A 67 -16.46 -17.77 10.61
C GLY A 67 -15.52 -17.65 11.81
N SER A 68 -14.19 -17.61 11.59
CA SER A 68 -13.25 -17.25 12.66
C SER A 68 -13.52 -15.82 13.15
N THR A 69 -13.29 -15.59 14.44
CA THR A 69 -13.45 -14.27 15.06
C THR A 69 -12.11 -13.74 15.56
N SER A 70 -11.91 -12.44 15.47
CA SER A 70 -10.79 -11.75 16.05
C SER A 70 -11.23 -10.40 16.62
N ASN A 71 -10.32 -9.74 17.31
CA ASN A 71 -10.55 -8.40 17.83
C ASN A 71 -9.64 -7.41 17.11
N LEU A 72 -10.23 -6.32 16.59
CA LEU A 72 -9.51 -5.26 15.89
C LEU A 72 -9.56 -3.97 16.70
N LEU A 73 -8.43 -3.27 16.76
CA LEU A 73 -8.32 -1.90 17.25
C LEU A 73 -7.93 -0.99 16.09
N GLY A 74 -8.64 0.09 15.92
CA GLY A 74 -8.42 1.07 14.87
C GLY A 74 -9.55 2.10 14.78
N PRO A 75 -9.45 3.05 13.86
CA PRO A 75 -8.30 3.35 12.98
C PRO A 75 -7.06 3.76 13.77
N GLY A 76 -5.88 3.32 13.34
CA GLY A 76 -4.59 3.78 13.84
C GLY A 76 -3.87 4.64 12.78
N GLY A 77 -3.00 5.54 13.25
CA GLY A 77 -2.23 6.42 12.37
C GLY A 77 -3.01 7.58 11.77
N ARG A 78 -2.31 8.35 10.93
CA ARG A 78 -2.90 9.42 10.12
C ARG A 78 -3.17 8.88 8.72
N GLY A 79 -4.19 9.40 8.05
CA GLY A 79 -4.39 9.16 6.62
C GLY A 79 -3.29 9.81 5.78
N TRP A 80 -3.23 9.47 4.50
CA TRP A 80 -2.40 10.19 3.55
C TRP A 80 -2.82 11.67 3.53
N PHE A 81 -1.83 12.55 3.53
CA PHE A 81 -2.04 13.96 3.28
C PHE A 81 -1.73 14.24 1.81
N VAL A 82 -2.69 14.74 1.08
CA VAL A 82 -2.53 15.16 -0.31
C VAL A 82 -2.71 16.67 -0.34
N PRO A 83 -1.73 17.45 -0.86
CA PRO A 83 -1.85 18.89 -0.98
C PRO A 83 -3.04 19.28 -1.86
N GLU A 84 -3.72 20.36 -1.51
CA GLU A 84 -4.80 20.92 -2.31
C GLU A 84 -4.26 21.36 -3.68
N GLY A 85 -5.01 21.07 -4.74
CA GLY A 85 -4.61 21.39 -6.11
C GLY A 85 -3.63 20.40 -6.76
N THR A 86 -3.34 19.26 -6.11
CA THR A 86 -2.59 18.16 -6.73
C THR A 86 -3.31 17.69 -8.00
N ARG A 87 -2.57 17.63 -9.11
CA ARG A 87 -3.09 17.22 -10.43
C ARG A 87 -2.39 15.96 -10.94
N LYS A 88 -1.11 15.78 -10.58
CA LYS A 88 -0.31 14.62 -11.00
C LYS A 88 0.50 14.10 -9.83
N ALA A 89 0.39 12.80 -9.57
CA ALA A 89 1.06 12.11 -8.49
C ALA A 89 1.95 10.96 -8.99
N LEU A 90 3.11 10.79 -8.36
CA LEU A 90 3.93 9.59 -8.50
C LEU A 90 3.85 8.76 -7.22
N LEU A 91 3.39 7.53 -7.36
CA LEU A 91 3.30 6.58 -6.25
C LEU A 91 4.38 5.50 -6.38
N VAL A 92 5.08 5.20 -5.30
CA VAL A 92 6.16 4.21 -5.32
C VAL A 92 5.94 3.18 -4.22
N ALA A 93 5.79 1.91 -4.60
CA ALA A 93 5.54 0.84 -3.64
C ALA A 93 6.53 -0.32 -3.80
N GLY A 94 7.07 -0.80 -2.67
CA GLY A 94 7.96 -1.95 -2.62
C GLY A 94 7.35 -3.12 -1.85
N GLY A 95 7.23 -4.30 -2.49
CA GLY A 95 6.72 -5.51 -1.87
C GLY A 95 5.34 -5.31 -1.24
N ILE A 96 5.23 -5.61 0.06
CA ILE A 96 3.95 -5.48 0.78
C ILE A 96 3.58 -4.03 1.13
N GLY A 97 4.35 -3.03 0.69
CA GLY A 97 3.95 -1.63 0.69
C GLY A 97 2.86 -1.27 -0.34
N VAL A 98 2.51 -2.18 -1.23
CA VAL A 98 1.48 -2.00 -2.26
C VAL A 98 0.09 -1.67 -1.69
N PRO A 99 -0.48 -2.39 -0.73
CA PRO A 99 -1.85 -2.14 -0.25
C PRO A 99 -2.14 -0.69 0.18
N PRO A 100 -1.34 -0.06 1.06
CA PRO A 100 -1.61 1.31 1.47
C PRO A 100 -1.43 2.34 0.35
N VAL A 101 -0.57 2.05 -0.64
CA VAL A 101 -0.38 2.90 -1.82
C VAL A 101 -1.53 2.74 -2.81
N LEU A 102 -2.09 1.54 -2.93
CA LEU A 102 -3.24 1.27 -3.79
C LEU A 102 -4.51 1.98 -3.26
N CYS A 103 -4.72 1.98 -1.92
CA CYS A 103 -5.78 2.80 -1.32
C CYS A 103 -5.63 4.30 -1.63
N LEU A 104 -4.40 4.80 -1.70
CA LEU A 104 -4.13 6.18 -2.08
C LEU A 104 -4.43 6.41 -3.55
N ALA A 105 -4.01 5.50 -4.43
CA ALA A 105 -4.28 5.59 -5.87
C ALA A 105 -5.79 5.63 -6.17
N ASP A 106 -6.57 4.79 -5.49
CA ASP A 106 -8.03 4.76 -5.60
C ASP A 106 -8.64 6.13 -5.23
N MET A 107 -8.24 6.68 -4.07
CA MET A 107 -8.66 7.99 -3.62
C MET A 107 -8.26 9.12 -4.61
N LEU A 108 -7.05 9.08 -5.17
CA LEU A 108 -6.57 10.07 -6.13
C LEU A 108 -7.31 9.97 -7.47
N ALA A 109 -7.59 8.75 -7.94
CA ALA A 109 -8.36 8.53 -9.15
C ALA A 109 -9.79 9.07 -9.04
N GLU A 110 -10.46 8.88 -7.88
CA GLU A 110 -11.77 9.48 -7.59
C GLU A 110 -11.74 11.01 -7.62
N GLN A 111 -10.60 11.63 -7.30
CA GLN A 111 -10.40 13.08 -7.33
C GLN A 111 -9.97 13.59 -8.71
N GLY A 112 -9.80 12.71 -9.71
CA GLY A 112 -9.37 13.06 -11.06
C GLY A 112 -7.90 13.45 -11.16
N VAL A 113 -7.06 12.96 -10.23
CA VAL A 113 -5.60 13.13 -10.24
C VAL A 113 -4.97 12.11 -11.17
N ASP A 114 -4.08 12.55 -12.05
CA ASP A 114 -3.27 11.64 -12.87
C ASP A 114 -2.25 10.90 -12.01
N VAL A 115 -2.20 9.58 -12.11
CA VAL A 115 -1.35 8.74 -11.27
C VAL A 115 -0.40 7.90 -12.10
N ASP A 116 0.90 8.08 -11.87
CA ASP A 116 1.94 7.15 -12.32
C ASP A 116 2.42 6.34 -11.11
N VAL A 117 2.71 5.05 -11.33
CA VAL A 117 3.09 4.12 -10.25
C VAL A 117 4.37 3.38 -10.61
N CYS A 118 5.31 3.32 -9.68
CA CYS A 118 6.49 2.46 -9.74
C CYS A 118 6.41 1.37 -8.67
N LEU A 119 6.33 0.12 -9.10
CA LEU A 119 6.20 -1.06 -8.23
C LEU A 119 7.48 -1.89 -8.25
N GLY A 120 7.98 -2.24 -7.06
CA GLY A 120 9.18 -3.08 -6.92
C GLY A 120 8.90 -4.37 -6.17
N PHE A 121 9.37 -5.50 -6.72
CA PHE A 121 9.21 -6.82 -6.12
C PHE A 121 10.52 -7.63 -6.26
N ALA A 122 10.70 -8.64 -5.41
CA ALA A 122 11.85 -9.53 -5.56
C ALA A 122 11.76 -10.37 -6.86
N SER A 123 10.53 -10.78 -7.27
CA SER A 123 10.28 -11.59 -8.47
C SER A 123 8.83 -11.46 -8.92
N ALA A 124 8.52 -11.94 -10.13
CA ALA A 124 7.16 -12.02 -10.66
C ALA A 124 6.19 -12.74 -9.71
N SER A 125 6.62 -13.79 -9.04
CA SER A 125 5.78 -14.57 -8.10
C SER A 125 5.40 -13.79 -6.83
N LYS A 126 6.04 -12.66 -6.59
CA LYS A 126 5.77 -11.75 -5.46
C LYS A 126 5.03 -10.50 -5.86
N ALA A 127 4.80 -10.30 -7.16
CA ALA A 127 4.07 -9.15 -7.66
C ALA A 127 2.59 -9.22 -7.25
N VAL A 128 2.09 -8.12 -6.72
CA VAL A 128 0.69 -7.95 -6.31
C VAL A 128 0.22 -6.54 -6.65
N GLY A 129 -1.07 -6.37 -6.94
CA GLY A 129 -1.68 -5.06 -7.14
C GLY A 129 -1.43 -4.42 -8.51
N VAL A 130 -0.69 -5.06 -9.41
CA VAL A 130 -0.32 -4.47 -10.73
C VAL A 130 -1.55 -4.19 -11.58
N ASP A 131 -2.46 -5.15 -11.66
CA ASP A 131 -3.66 -5.03 -12.49
C ASP A 131 -4.71 -4.12 -11.83
N GLU A 132 -4.73 -4.06 -10.51
CA GLU A 132 -5.56 -3.15 -9.74
C GLU A 132 -5.18 -1.68 -10.04
N PHE A 133 -3.90 -1.34 -10.02
CA PHE A 133 -3.45 0.01 -10.41
C PHE A 133 -3.81 0.34 -11.86
N ARG A 134 -3.62 -0.60 -12.79
CA ARG A 134 -4.02 -0.42 -14.20
C ARG A 134 -5.51 -0.20 -14.35
N ALA A 135 -6.32 -0.92 -13.58
CA ALA A 135 -7.78 -0.75 -13.59
C ALA A 135 -8.24 0.63 -13.10
N LEU A 136 -7.44 1.30 -12.27
CA LEU A 136 -7.65 2.70 -11.86
C LEU A 136 -7.21 3.73 -12.92
N GLY A 137 -6.66 3.27 -14.06
CA GLY A 137 -6.15 4.13 -15.12
C GLY A 137 -4.71 4.63 -14.89
N ALA A 138 -4.01 4.13 -13.87
CA ALA A 138 -2.64 4.52 -13.60
C ALA A 138 -1.65 3.96 -14.65
N THR A 139 -0.62 4.73 -14.98
CA THR A 139 0.55 4.23 -15.71
C THR A 139 1.44 3.46 -14.76
N VAL A 140 1.66 2.18 -15.02
CA VAL A 140 2.36 1.28 -14.08
C VAL A 140 3.69 0.81 -14.61
N ASN A 141 4.77 1.20 -13.92
CA ASN A 141 6.13 0.72 -14.11
C ASN A 141 6.42 -0.38 -13.08
N VAL A 142 6.77 -1.57 -13.54
CA VAL A 142 7.09 -2.71 -12.67
C VAL A 142 8.55 -3.04 -12.77
N CYS A 143 9.21 -3.21 -11.62
CA CYS A 143 10.58 -3.69 -11.51
C CYS A 143 10.64 -4.95 -10.64
N THR A 144 11.53 -5.87 -11.01
CA THR A 144 11.85 -7.03 -10.16
C THR A 144 13.36 -7.18 -10.00
N ASP A 145 13.77 -7.57 -8.80
CA ASP A 145 15.19 -7.76 -8.47
C ASP A 145 15.85 -8.84 -9.35
N ASP A 146 15.07 -9.83 -9.77
CA ASP A 146 15.54 -10.96 -10.60
C ASP A 146 15.23 -10.80 -12.11
N GLY A 147 14.57 -9.70 -12.51
CA GLY A 147 14.21 -9.43 -13.91
C GLY A 147 13.11 -10.33 -14.49
N THR A 148 12.38 -11.08 -13.66
CA THR A 148 11.34 -12.00 -14.13
C THR A 148 10.03 -11.34 -14.52
N LEU A 149 9.83 -10.05 -14.16
CA LEU A 149 8.69 -9.23 -14.55
C LEU A 149 9.10 -7.77 -14.66
N GLY A 150 8.75 -7.13 -15.77
CA GLY A 150 9.04 -5.71 -16.01
C GLY A 150 10.53 -5.44 -16.17
N THR A 151 11.01 -4.33 -15.61
CA THR A 151 12.42 -3.94 -15.66
C THR A 151 13.23 -4.65 -14.57
N HIS A 152 14.42 -5.15 -14.91
CA HIS A 152 15.35 -5.70 -13.93
C HIS A 152 15.94 -4.57 -13.08
N GLY A 153 15.77 -4.60 -11.78
CA GLY A 153 16.30 -3.61 -10.84
C GLY A 153 15.27 -3.09 -9.85
N PHE A 154 15.53 -1.91 -9.30
CA PHE A 154 14.74 -1.32 -8.24
C PHE A 154 13.77 -0.27 -8.77
N CYS A 155 12.54 -0.26 -8.27
CA CYS A 155 11.52 0.71 -8.69
C CYS A 155 11.84 2.17 -8.32
N SER A 156 12.80 2.39 -7.44
CA SER A 156 13.34 3.73 -7.14
C SER A 156 14.08 4.37 -8.31
N ASP A 157 14.58 3.59 -9.26
CA ASP A 157 15.38 4.09 -10.37
C ASP A 157 14.44 4.73 -11.43
N PRO A 158 13.43 4.04 -12.00
CA PRO A 158 12.47 4.70 -12.87
C PRO A 158 11.66 5.80 -12.15
N ALA A 159 11.44 5.69 -10.84
CA ALA A 159 10.80 6.77 -10.08
C ALA A 159 11.66 8.04 -10.09
N ALA A 160 12.99 7.93 -9.93
CA ALA A 160 13.90 9.07 -10.00
C ALA A 160 13.99 9.65 -11.41
N GLU A 161 13.97 8.81 -12.46
CA GLU A 161 13.93 9.25 -13.85
C GLU A 161 12.67 10.08 -14.14
N LEU A 162 11.49 9.57 -13.79
CA LEU A 162 10.22 10.26 -13.96
C LEU A 162 10.19 11.60 -13.20
N LEU A 163 10.70 11.64 -11.98
CA LEU A 163 10.81 12.88 -11.20
C LEU A 163 11.76 13.88 -11.86
N GLY A 164 12.86 13.41 -12.46
CA GLY A 164 13.79 14.23 -13.22
C GLY A 164 13.18 14.85 -14.49
N GLU A 165 12.23 14.19 -15.12
CA GLU A 165 11.43 14.73 -16.23
C GLU A 165 10.45 15.82 -15.77
N GLY A 166 10.06 15.81 -14.50
CA GLY A 166 9.21 16.81 -13.85
C GLY A 166 7.71 16.59 -14.04
N GLY A 167 6.93 17.55 -13.53
CA GLY A 167 5.49 17.58 -13.71
C GLY A 167 4.68 16.89 -12.62
N TYR A 168 5.33 16.35 -11.58
CA TYR A 168 4.63 15.78 -10.42
C TYR A 168 4.46 16.81 -9.30
N ASP A 169 3.24 16.95 -8.83
CA ASP A 169 2.90 17.83 -7.70
C ASP A 169 3.09 17.08 -6.36
N TYR A 170 2.88 15.77 -6.37
CA TYR A 170 2.85 14.93 -5.18
C TYR A 170 3.55 13.58 -5.39
N VAL A 171 4.29 13.16 -4.39
CA VAL A 171 4.96 11.85 -4.35
C VAL A 171 4.60 11.15 -3.05
N ALA A 172 4.23 9.88 -3.13
CA ALA A 172 4.05 9.06 -1.94
C ALA A 172 4.75 7.70 -2.09
N SER A 173 5.32 7.20 -1.02
CA SER A 173 6.01 5.92 -1.07
C SER A 173 5.77 5.07 0.17
N CYS A 174 5.70 3.74 -0.04
CA CYS A 174 5.63 2.76 1.03
C CYS A 174 6.43 1.51 0.65
N GLY A 175 7.32 1.07 1.54
CA GLY A 175 8.14 -0.12 1.32
C GLY A 175 9.46 -0.09 2.10
N PRO A 176 10.51 -0.74 1.60
CA PRO A 176 11.81 -0.75 2.25
C PRO A 176 12.39 0.65 2.49
N ALA A 177 12.98 0.87 3.65
CA ALA A 177 13.50 2.19 4.05
C ALA A 177 14.51 2.77 3.05
N VAL A 178 15.35 1.92 2.43
CA VAL A 178 16.32 2.35 1.40
C VAL A 178 15.61 2.89 0.17
N MET A 179 14.53 2.24 -0.28
CA MET A 179 13.71 2.69 -1.39
C MET A 179 13.07 4.05 -1.07
N MET A 180 12.38 4.16 0.07
CA MET A 180 11.72 5.41 0.48
C MET A 180 12.71 6.57 0.61
N LYS A 181 13.92 6.33 1.12
CA LYS A 181 14.97 7.35 1.21
C LYS A 181 15.40 7.87 -0.17
N LYS A 182 15.58 6.98 -1.15
CA LYS A 182 15.93 7.37 -2.54
C LYS A 182 14.79 8.18 -3.18
N VAL A 183 13.56 7.71 -3.04
CA VAL A 183 12.39 8.40 -3.59
C VAL A 183 12.22 9.80 -2.97
N ALA A 184 12.34 9.91 -1.64
CA ALA A 184 12.24 11.21 -0.98
C ALA A 184 13.34 12.19 -1.40
N ALA A 185 14.56 11.71 -1.62
CA ALA A 185 15.66 12.55 -2.14
C ALA A 185 15.34 13.05 -3.56
N ALA A 186 14.93 12.16 -4.46
CA ALA A 186 14.57 12.53 -5.83
C ALA A 186 13.35 13.49 -5.87
N ALA A 187 12.35 13.29 -5.03
CA ALA A 187 11.21 14.19 -4.91
C ALA A 187 11.62 15.60 -4.44
N ALA A 188 12.54 15.68 -3.47
CA ALA A 188 13.06 16.96 -2.99
C ALA A 188 13.85 17.70 -4.07
N GLU A 189 14.67 16.99 -4.86
CA GLU A 189 15.41 17.56 -6.00
C GLU A 189 14.45 18.07 -7.10
N ALA A 190 13.35 17.35 -7.34
CA ALA A 190 12.31 17.74 -8.30
C ALA A 190 11.37 18.84 -7.78
N GLY A 191 11.44 19.21 -6.50
CA GLY A 191 10.54 20.18 -5.86
C GLY A 191 9.10 19.68 -5.67
N ALA A 192 8.86 18.37 -5.75
CA ALA A 192 7.57 17.76 -5.50
C ALA A 192 7.34 17.56 -3.98
N TYR A 193 6.09 17.69 -3.55
CA TYR A 193 5.71 17.38 -2.17
C TYR A 193 5.80 15.87 -1.92
N CYS A 194 6.51 15.45 -0.86
CA CYS A 194 6.69 14.03 -0.49
C CYS A 194 6.46 13.80 1.00
#